data_0095ea148a2fe5e22177b6297758f9ce
#
_entry.id   0095ea148a2fe5e22177b6297758f9ce
#
_cell.length_a   1.000
_cell.length_b   1.000
_cell.length_c   1.000
_cell.angle_alpha   90.00
_cell.angle_beta   90.00
_cell.angle_gamma   90.00
#
_symmetry.space_group_name_H-M   'P 1'
#
loop_
_entity.id
_entity.type
_entity.pdbx_description
1 polymer ?
#
loop_
_entity_poly.entity_id
_entity_poly.type
_entity_poly.pdbx_seq_one_letter_code
_entity_poly.pdbx_strand_id
1 'polypeptide(L)'
;MTVTSILHHLSGANAFYNQPNYIIQTQSDLEKKSPLPVTYFVKTEHKITKTAKAIFSTIFFPILAYQWLHVKFAQKLVLPASNPNLERNKQLHAQRVSINLKSDLKYKRLSIQVDDYIIDAMIIGKPSTFDNGRWTLFSNGNSSAYEWTVGDLADRVNGPIDHFKSNALIFNYPGVSVSSGPPHRPSMAKVYRVLSTFLADKKYGLAAREIIGFGHSLGGGVQGEGLNSYVLNDKVGYVFIKSRTFSDLSTASTKMVKSYLSQKTKWTDSRIDLICKIARSLIKVINWNIRSVESSQNLQAPEIILQTANVESYEMLTDSSKLIDDGTLAAEATLAKALLSNPKGLRKNQMIIGIPEKHNESLSDLPFIAKQVEKMFAAQKVDQQGS
;
A
#
# COMPACT_ATOMS: atom_id res chain seq x y z
N MET A 1 -24.16 13.43 -3.94
CA MET A 1 -23.91 12.95 -2.57
C MET A 1 -22.51 13.29 -2.18
N THR A 2 -22.30 13.84 -1.02
CA THR A 2 -20.99 14.31 -0.60
C THR A 2 -20.20 13.16 0.04
N VAL A 3 -18.92 13.10 -0.22
CA VAL A 3 -17.96 12.22 0.47
C VAL A 3 -18.14 12.26 2.00
N THR A 4 -18.61 13.37 2.53
CA THR A 4 -18.99 13.60 3.92
C THR A 4 -19.94 12.54 4.48
N SER A 5 -20.98 12.16 3.74
CA SER A 5 -21.98 11.22 4.28
C SER A 5 -21.49 9.78 4.36
N ILE A 6 -20.45 9.41 3.57
CA ILE A 6 -19.84 8.07 3.65
C ILE A 6 -18.95 7.89 4.85
N LEU A 7 -18.16 8.91 5.07
CA LEU A 7 -17.21 8.86 6.16
C LEU A 7 -17.96 8.80 7.49
N HIS A 8 -19.11 9.46 7.55
CA HIS A 8 -20.08 9.27 8.61
C HIS A 8 -20.58 7.83 8.73
N HIS A 9 -20.82 7.19 7.61
CA HIS A 9 -21.34 5.82 7.57
C HIS A 9 -20.28 4.78 7.93
N LEU A 10 -19.02 4.99 7.49
CA LEU A 10 -17.93 4.04 7.71
C LEU A 10 -17.27 4.16 9.10
N SER A 11 -17.35 5.32 9.76
CA SER A 11 -16.54 5.57 10.95
C SER A 11 -17.13 6.54 11.96
N GLY A 12 -18.38 6.95 11.79
CA GLY A 12 -18.97 7.98 12.64
C GLY A 12 -18.51 9.42 12.30
N ALA A 13 -19.16 10.39 12.90
CA ALA A 13 -18.98 11.79 12.60
C ALA A 13 -17.57 12.29 12.88
N ASN A 14 -16.95 12.87 11.85
CA ASN A 14 -15.73 13.63 12.02
C ASN A 14 -15.91 15.03 11.42
N ALA A 15 -15.63 16.07 12.22
CA ALA A 15 -15.77 17.47 11.83
C ALA A 15 -15.00 17.86 10.56
N PHE A 16 -13.97 17.11 10.19
CA PHE A 16 -13.19 17.39 8.98
C PHE A 16 -13.94 17.21 7.69
N TYR A 17 -14.96 16.37 7.69
CA TYR A 17 -15.70 16.01 6.51
C TYR A 17 -16.88 16.92 6.25
N ASN A 18 -17.24 17.72 7.23
CA ASN A 18 -18.30 18.73 7.11
C ASN A 18 -17.84 19.98 6.35
N GLN A 19 -16.61 20.01 5.84
CA GLN A 19 -16.15 21.11 5.01
C GLN A 19 -16.80 21.08 3.62
N PRO A 20 -17.45 22.17 3.20
CA PRO A 20 -18.44 22.13 2.14
C PRO A 20 -17.90 21.91 0.73
N ASN A 21 -16.62 21.88 0.47
CA ASN A 21 -16.11 21.79 -0.89
C ASN A 21 -14.92 20.88 -1.04
N TYR A 22 -15.22 19.68 -1.45
CA TYR A 22 -14.25 18.79 -2.03
C TYR A 22 -13.93 19.23 -3.45
N ILE A 23 -13.21 20.33 -3.63
CA ILE A 23 -12.71 20.76 -4.91
C ILE A 23 -11.36 20.10 -5.13
N ILE A 24 -11.24 19.37 -6.22
CA ILE A 24 -9.95 18.89 -6.70
C ILE A 24 -9.15 20.10 -7.13
N GLN A 25 -8.02 20.33 -6.48
CA GLN A 25 -7.19 21.50 -6.75
C GLN A 25 -6.39 21.31 -8.03
N THR A 26 -6.20 22.37 -8.77
CA THR A 26 -5.34 22.39 -9.95
C THR A 26 -3.90 22.71 -9.56
N GLN A 27 -2.96 22.40 -10.44
CA GLN A 27 -1.57 22.82 -10.27
C GLN A 27 -1.42 24.35 -10.12
N SER A 28 -2.24 25.12 -10.84
CA SER A 28 -2.25 26.59 -10.73
C SER A 28 -2.62 27.06 -9.32
N ASP A 29 -3.43 26.32 -8.59
CA ASP A 29 -3.76 26.64 -7.20
C ASP A 29 -2.59 26.36 -6.25
N LEU A 30 -1.74 25.39 -6.61
CA LEU A 30 -0.50 25.11 -5.90
C LEU A 30 0.56 26.20 -6.13
N GLU A 31 0.70 26.68 -7.36
CA GLU A 31 1.64 27.72 -7.72
C GLU A 31 1.37 29.03 -6.96
N LYS A 32 0.11 29.29 -6.60
CA LYS A 32 -0.27 30.41 -5.75
C LYS A 32 0.15 30.25 -4.29
N LYS A 33 0.89 29.17 -3.94
CA LYS A 33 1.35 28.86 -2.56
C LYS A 33 0.24 28.89 -1.52
N SER A 34 -1.01 28.73 -1.92
CA SER A 34 -2.09 28.53 -0.95
C SER A 34 -1.93 27.13 -0.37
N PRO A 35 -1.60 27.01 0.93
CA PRO A 35 -1.55 25.69 1.54
C PRO A 35 -2.91 25.04 1.35
N LEU A 36 -2.92 23.79 0.88
CA LEU A 36 -4.11 22.96 0.98
C LEU A 36 -4.60 23.06 2.42
N PRO A 37 -5.91 23.19 2.67
CA PRO A 37 -6.43 23.13 4.02
C PRO A 37 -6.12 21.72 4.57
N VAL A 38 -4.92 21.57 5.08
CA VAL A 38 -4.48 20.39 5.79
C VAL A 38 -4.90 20.61 7.22
N THR A 39 -5.95 19.96 7.60
CA THR A 39 -6.34 19.96 8.99
C THR A 39 -5.39 19.03 9.73
N TYR A 40 -4.49 19.61 10.51
CA TYR A 40 -3.59 18.85 11.37
C TYR A 40 -4.33 18.45 12.64
N PHE A 41 -4.30 17.17 12.96
CA PHE A 41 -4.49 16.72 14.31
C PHE A 41 -3.14 16.70 15.02
N VAL A 42 -2.86 17.74 15.78
CA VAL A 42 -1.89 17.62 16.85
C VAL A 42 -2.66 17.05 18.04
N LYS A 43 -2.46 15.78 18.34
CA LYS A 43 -2.92 15.19 19.59
C LYS A 43 -2.09 15.80 20.70
N THR A 44 -2.55 16.92 21.26
CA THR A 44 -1.99 17.49 22.49
C THR A 44 -2.31 16.51 23.61
N GLU A 45 -1.32 15.75 24.06
CA GLU A 45 -1.47 14.94 25.25
C GLU A 45 -1.63 15.87 26.47
N HIS A 46 -2.81 15.91 27.03
CA HIS A 46 -3.03 16.59 28.30
C HIS A 46 -2.12 16.00 29.39
N LYS A 47 -1.62 16.87 30.32
CA LYS A 47 -0.79 16.43 31.45
C LYS A 47 -1.43 15.29 32.24
N ILE A 48 -2.75 15.34 32.43
CA ILE A 48 -3.56 14.30 33.10
C ILE A 48 -3.43 12.95 32.37
N THR A 49 -3.43 12.95 31.02
CA THR A 49 -3.30 11.72 30.22
C THR A 49 -1.90 11.12 30.36
N LYS A 50 -0.85 11.94 30.49
CA LYS A 50 0.51 11.47 30.76
C LYS A 50 0.64 10.78 32.12
N THR A 51 0.07 11.38 33.16
CA THR A 51 0.10 10.82 34.52
C THR A 51 -0.76 9.56 34.63
N ALA A 52 -1.96 9.55 34.04
CA ALA A 52 -2.82 8.37 33.98
C ALA A 52 -2.15 7.24 33.17
N LYS A 53 -1.48 7.54 32.06
CA LYS A 53 -0.70 6.55 31.31
C LYS A 53 0.47 6.00 32.11
N ALA A 54 1.17 6.81 32.92
CA ALA A 54 2.25 6.36 33.76
C ALA A 54 1.75 5.39 34.86
N ILE A 55 0.63 5.69 35.50
CA ILE A 55 0.00 4.80 36.49
C ILE A 55 -0.52 3.53 35.82
N PHE A 56 -1.19 3.65 34.67
CA PHE A 56 -1.67 2.51 33.89
C PHE A 56 -0.51 1.64 33.39
N SER A 57 0.62 2.24 33.03
CA SER A 57 1.82 1.50 32.59
C SER A 57 2.44 0.63 33.67
N THR A 58 2.32 1.01 34.93
CA THR A 58 2.83 0.23 36.06
C THR A 58 1.95 -1.01 36.31
N ILE A 59 0.63 -0.89 36.14
CA ILE A 59 -0.33 -1.98 36.36
C ILE A 59 -0.42 -2.91 35.14
N PHE A 60 -0.40 -2.33 33.93
CA PHE A 60 -0.55 -3.05 32.66
C PHE A 60 0.75 -3.14 31.84
N PHE A 61 1.89 -3.11 32.54
CA PHE A 61 3.22 -3.15 31.92
C PHE A 61 3.36 -4.19 30.79
N PRO A 62 2.87 -5.44 30.91
CA PRO A 62 3.02 -6.41 29.81
C PRO A 62 2.30 -5.98 28.52
N ILE A 63 1.11 -5.39 28.63
CA ILE A 63 0.32 -4.94 27.47
C ILE A 63 0.98 -3.73 26.81
N LEU A 64 1.44 -2.78 27.61
CA LEU A 64 2.13 -1.59 27.10
C LEU A 64 3.49 -1.91 26.50
N ALA A 65 4.22 -2.83 27.13
CA ALA A 65 5.49 -3.33 26.59
C ALA A 65 5.26 -4.04 25.25
N TYR A 66 4.20 -4.82 25.12
CA TYR A 66 3.82 -5.46 23.87
C TYR A 66 3.47 -4.44 22.79
N GLN A 67 2.63 -3.43 23.10
CA GLN A 67 2.30 -2.36 22.16
C GLN A 67 3.53 -1.53 21.76
N TRP A 68 4.37 -1.21 22.73
CA TRP A 68 5.63 -0.51 22.47
C TRP A 68 6.54 -1.32 21.55
N LEU A 69 6.65 -2.63 21.78
CA LEU A 69 7.44 -3.53 20.95
C LEU A 69 6.92 -3.54 19.50
N HIS A 70 5.60 -3.60 19.29
CA HIS A 70 4.98 -3.52 17.97
C HIS A 70 5.38 -2.23 17.24
N VAL A 71 5.22 -1.09 17.90
CA VAL A 71 5.55 0.21 17.30
C VAL A 71 7.03 0.31 16.98
N LYS A 72 7.91 -0.09 17.90
CA LYS A 72 9.35 -0.04 17.68
C LYS A 72 9.83 -1.02 16.61
N PHE A 73 9.22 -2.20 16.55
CA PHE A 73 9.49 -3.17 15.51
C PHE A 73 9.06 -2.62 14.14
N ALA A 74 7.84 -2.05 14.04
CA ALA A 74 7.38 -1.40 12.83
C ALA A 74 8.34 -0.30 12.39
N GLN A 75 8.65 0.66 13.26
CA GLN A 75 9.49 1.81 12.96
C GLN A 75 10.90 1.45 12.49
N LYS A 76 11.45 0.34 12.94
CA LYS A 76 12.83 -0.06 12.61
C LYS A 76 12.92 -1.03 11.43
N LEU A 77 11.98 -1.92 11.28
CA LEU A 77 12.13 -3.07 10.37
C LEU A 77 11.05 -3.16 9.28
N VAL A 78 9.79 -3.00 9.64
CA VAL A 78 8.69 -3.28 8.70
C VAL A 78 8.21 -2.03 7.98
N LEU A 79 8.08 -0.93 8.69
CA LEU A 79 7.55 0.34 8.17
C LEU A 79 8.39 1.52 8.68
N PRO A 80 9.66 1.65 8.23
CA PRO A 80 10.52 2.77 8.61
C PRO A 80 9.91 4.15 8.35
N ALA A 81 9.03 4.26 7.36
CA ALA A 81 8.27 5.49 7.10
C ALA A 81 7.44 5.96 8.30
N SER A 82 7.12 5.09 9.25
CA SER A 82 6.42 5.45 10.50
C SER A 82 7.35 5.99 11.61
N ASN A 83 8.67 6.04 11.39
CA ASN A 83 9.62 6.58 12.36
C ASN A 83 9.70 8.11 12.24
N PRO A 84 9.18 8.89 13.21
CA PRO A 84 9.18 10.35 13.12
C PRO A 84 10.58 10.98 13.20
N ASN A 85 11.55 10.23 13.71
CA ASN A 85 12.94 10.69 13.88
C ASN A 85 13.81 10.45 12.63
N LEU A 86 13.30 9.77 11.61
CA LEU A 86 14.02 9.58 10.37
C LEU A 86 14.15 10.92 9.64
N GLU A 87 15.36 11.32 9.25
CA GLU A 87 15.61 12.63 8.60
C GLU A 87 14.71 12.87 7.39
N ARG A 88 14.53 11.83 6.59
CA ARG A 88 13.61 11.82 5.45
C ARG A 88 12.17 12.22 5.84
N ASN A 89 11.70 11.77 7.01
CA ASN A 89 10.34 12.05 7.47
C ASN A 89 10.17 13.48 7.99
N LYS A 90 11.26 14.13 8.44
CA LYS A 90 11.24 15.54 8.83
C LYS A 90 10.96 16.47 7.64
N GLN A 91 11.33 16.04 6.44
CA GLN A 91 11.12 16.80 5.21
C GLN A 91 9.72 16.63 4.62
N LEU A 92 8.93 15.67 5.09
CA LEU A 92 7.59 15.39 4.56
C LEU A 92 6.67 16.59 4.59
N HIS A 93 6.76 17.44 5.61
CA HIS A 93 5.93 18.63 5.70
C HIS A 93 6.19 19.59 4.54
N ALA A 94 7.45 19.88 4.24
CA ALA A 94 7.81 20.74 3.12
C ALA A 94 7.33 20.14 1.78
N GLN A 95 7.49 18.83 1.62
CA GLN A 95 7.03 18.13 0.42
C GLN A 95 5.51 18.12 0.28
N ARG A 96 4.76 18.03 1.39
CA ARG A 96 3.30 18.16 1.36
C ARG A 96 2.83 19.49 0.82
N VAL A 97 3.57 20.57 1.10
CA VAL A 97 3.22 21.95 0.67
C VAL A 97 3.69 22.21 -0.75
N SER A 98 4.72 21.50 -1.20
CA SER A 98 5.39 21.71 -2.47
C SER A 98 5.09 20.65 -3.54
N ILE A 99 4.02 19.87 -3.38
CA ILE A 99 3.61 18.92 -4.42
C ILE A 99 3.36 19.68 -5.72
N ASN A 100 4.18 19.36 -6.71
CA ASN A 100 4.10 19.94 -8.04
C ASN A 100 3.58 18.87 -9.01
N LEU A 101 2.43 19.11 -9.60
CA LEU A 101 1.79 18.22 -10.56
C LEU A 101 1.72 18.89 -11.94
N LYS A 102 1.53 18.08 -12.97
CA LYS A 102 1.25 18.60 -14.30
C LYS A 102 -0.01 19.46 -14.29
N SER A 103 -0.05 20.45 -15.16
CA SER A 103 -1.13 21.44 -15.25
C SER A 103 -2.51 20.85 -15.55
N ASP A 104 -2.57 19.67 -16.19
CA ASP A 104 -3.81 18.98 -16.53
C ASP A 104 -4.34 18.09 -15.40
N LEU A 105 -3.53 17.85 -14.33
CA LEU A 105 -3.93 17.06 -13.18
C LEU A 105 -4.60 17.92 -12.14
N LYS A 106 -5.63 17.33 -11.52
CA LYS A 106 -6.31 17.88 -10.34
C LYS A 106 -6.17 16.91 -9.20
N TYR A 107 -6.05 17.43 -7.99
CA TYR A 107 -6.00 16.57 -6.81
C TYR A 107 -6.73 17.15 -5.62
N LYS A 108 -6.99 16.28 -4.66
CA LYS A 108 -7.56 16.66 -3.39
C LYS A 108 -7.05 15.76 -2.29
N ARG A 109 -6.64 16.37 -1.18
CA ARG A 109 -6.33 15.66 0.05
C ARG A 109 -7.58 15.30 0.81
N LEU A 110 -7.54 14.11 1.40
CA LEU A 110 -8.60 13.54 2.20
C LEU A 110 -8.03 13.16 3.56
N SER A 111 -8.79 13.40 4.60
CA SER A 111 -8.55 12.80 5.92
C SER A 111 -9.68 11.80 6.17
N ILE A 112 -9.38 10.52 6.11
CA ILE A 112 -10.36 9.43 6.19
C ILE A 112 -10.27 8.79 7.56
N GLN A 113 -11.35 8.82 8.32
CA GLN A 113 -11.40 8.16 9.61
C GLN A 113 -11.68 6.67 9.42
N VAL A 114 -10.84 5.84 10.03
CA VAL A 114 -10.98 4.39 10.09
C VAL A 114 -10.89 3.99 11.56
N ASP A 115 -11.99 3.62 12.17
CA ASP A 115 -12.10 3.49 13.63
C ASP A 115 -11.63 4.76 14.35
N ASP A 116 -10.60 4.61 15.21
CA ASP A 116 -9.99 5.71 15.95
C ASP A 116 -8.85 6.39 15.19
N TYR A 117 -8.57 5.98 13.94
CA TYR A 117 -7.47 6.50 13.15
C TYR A 117 -7.93 7.53 12.13
N ILE A 118 -7.07 8.49 11.86
CA ILE A 118 -7.23 9.41 10.74
C ILE A 118 -6.18 9.06 9.70
N ILE A 119 -6.63 8.69 8.53
CA ILE A 119 -5.77 8.32 7.40
C ILE A 119 -5.68 9.47 6.44
N ASP A 120 -4.46 9.91 6.20
CA ASP A 120 -4.16 10.92 5.20
C ASP A 120 -4.08 10.26 3.83
N ALA A 121 -4.90 10.74 2.91
CA ALA A 121 -5.01 10.22 1.57
C ALA A 121 -5.12 11.37 0.55
N MET A 122 -4.93 11.05 -0.72
CA MET A 122 -5.10 11.99 -1.81
C MET A 122 -5.79 11.32 -2.98
N ILE A 123 -6.82 11.95 -3.53
CA ILE A 123 -7.32 11.63 -4.85
C ILE A 123 -6.68 12.53 -5.89
N ILE A 124 -6.36 11.96 -7.04
CA ILE A 124 -5.68 12.66 -8.14
C ILE A 124 -6.17 12.08 -9.48
N GLY A 125 -6.31 12.91 -10.49
CA GLY A 125 -6.72 12.49 -11.81
C GLY A 125 -6.83 13.66 -12.79
N LYS A 126 -7.22 13.35 -14.01
CA LYS A 126 -7.49 14.34 -15.05
C LYS A 126 -9.00 14.64 -15.09
N PRO A 127 -9.41 15.88 -15.44
CA PRO A 127 -10.83 16.18 -15.61
C PRO A 127 -11.54 15.21 -16.56
N SER A 128 -10.84 14.77 -17.61
CA SER A 128 -11.37 13.81 -18.60
C SER A 128 -11.56 12.38 -18.07
N THR A 129 -10.95 12.03 -16.94
CA THR A 129 -11.03 10.66 -16.38
C THR A 129 -11.93 10.57 -15.15
N PHE A 130 -12.33 11.69 -14.52
CA PHE A 130 -13.13 11.62 -13.29
C PHE A 130 -14.48 10.90 -13.48
N ASP A 131 -15.09 11.06 -14.63
CA ASP A 131 -16.40 10.45 -14.93
C ASP A 131 -16.31 9.05 -15.53
N ASN A 132 -15.11 8.55 -15.86
CA ASN A 132 -14.96 7.22 -16.44
C ASN A 132 -15.18 6.08 -15.42
N GLY A 133 -15.20 6.39 -14.15
CA GLY A 133 -15.46 5.44 -13.06
C GLY A 133 -14.32 4.44 -12.81
N ARG A 134 -13.14 4.65 -13.40
CA ARG A 134 -11.93 3.81 -13.16
C ARG A 134 -11.01 4.48 -12.16
N TRP A 135 -10.61 3.70 -11.15
CA TRP A 135 -9.76 4.17 -10.05
C TRP A 135 -8.61 3.22 -9.78
N THR A 136 -7.44 3.75 -9.51
CA THR A 136 -6.29 2.98 -9.01
C THR A 136 -6.06 3.28 -7.54
N LEU A 137 -6.10 2.25 -6.69
CA LEU A 137 -5.74 2.32 -5.27
C LEU A 137 -4.27 1.93 -5.11
N PHE A 138 -3.42 2.91 -4.81
CA PHE A 138 -1.99 2.70 -4.61
C PHE A 138 -1.65 2.45 -3.15
N SER A 139 -0.90 1.38 -2.90
CA SER A 139 -0.31 1.06 -1.60
C SER A 139 1.22 0.99 -1.69
N ASN A 140 1.87 1.83 -0.87
CA ASN A 140 3.30 2.08 -0.93
C ASN A 140 4.15 0.98 -0.30
N GLY A 141 5.44 0.95 -0.64
CA GLY A 141 6.46 0.16 0.05
C GLY A 141 6.73 0.64 1.48
N ASN A 142 7.58 -0.11 2.18
CA ASN A 142 7.82 0.04 3.61
C ASN A 142 8.48 1.38 4.03
N SER A 143 9.24 1.99 3.16
CA SER A 143 9.97 3.24 3.45
C SER A 143 9.38 4.45 2.75
N SER A 144 8.16 4.36 2.23
CA SER A 144 7.56 5.38 1.40
C SER A 144 6.33 6.02 2.02
N ALA A 145 6.19 7.31 1.79
CA ALA A 145 4.97 8.07 2.00
C ALA A 145 4.47 8.57 0.64
N TYR A 146 3.19 8.79 0.48
CA TYR A 146 2.65 9.16 -0.83
C TYR A 146 3.21 10.49 -1.32
N GLU A 147 3.61 11.37 -0.44
CA GLU A 147 4.22 12.66 -0.78
C GLU A 147 5.49 12.51 -1.63
N TRP A 148 6.21 11.40 -1.50
CA TRP A 148 7.40 11.11 -2.30
C TRP A 148 7.10 10.39 -3.61
N THR A 149 5.95 9.72 -3.68
CA THR A 149 5.57 8.89 -4.82
C THR A 149 4.58 9.56 -5.76
N VAL A 150 3.90 10.62 -5.30
CA VAL A 150 2.87 11.29 -6.08
C VAL A 150 3.41 11.86 -7.40
N GLY A 151 4.62 12.40 -7.40
CA GLY A 151 5.28 12.88 -8.61
C GLY A 151 5.50 11.77 -9.63
N ASP A 152 6.00 10.62 -9.19
CA ASP A 152 6.23 9.46 -10.05
C ASP A 152 4.94 8.88 -10.63
N LEU A 153 3.83 8.99 -9.91
CA LEU A 153 2.52 8.52 -10.38
C LEU A 153 1.85 9.47 -11.35
N ALA A 154 2.08 10.78 -11.18
CA ALA A 154 1.32 11.83 -11.82
C ALA A 154 2.10 12.63 -12.85
N ASP A 155 3.39 12.90 -12.64
CA ASP A 155 4.18 13.83 -13.46
C ASP A 155 4.88 13.20 -14.65
N ARG A 156 5.04 11.89 -14.68
CA ARG A 156 5.66 11.23 -15.84
C ARG A 156 4.63 11.07 -16.95
N VAL A 157 5.00 11.44 -18.17
CA VAL A 157 4.19 11.23 -19.39
C VAL A 157 3.77 9.78 -19.54
N ASN A 158 4.48 8.88 -18.86
CA ASN A 158 4.28 7.45 -18.85
C ASN A 158 3.83 6.92 -17.47
N GLY A 159 3.24 7.75 -16.63
CA GLY A 159 2.80 7.33 -15.29
C GLY A 159 1.61 6.38 -15.31
N PRO A 160 1.43 5.59 -14.25
CA PRO A 160 0.32 4.62 -14.16
C PRO A 160 -1.06 5.23 -14.38
N ILE A 161 -1.29 6.48 -13.96
CA ILE A 161 -2.57 7.18 -14.15
C ILE A 161 -2.91 7.30 -15.65
N ASP A 162 -1.93 7.67 -16.47
CA ASP A 162 -2.15 7.85 -17.91
C ASP A 162 -2.35 6.52 -18.64
N HIS A 163 -1.49 5.53 -18.36
CA HIS A 163 -1.57 4.24 -19.04
C HIS A 163 -2.80 3.43 -18.65
N PHE A 164 -3.18 3.47 -17.37
CA PHE A 164 -4.41 2.79 -16.92
C PHE A 164 -5.67 3.60 -17.23
N LYS A 165 -5.53 4.84 -17.73
CA LYS A 165 -6.67 5.77 -17.95
C LYS A 165 -7.55 5.86 -16.70
N SER A 166 -6.93 5.94 -15.53
CA SER A 166 -7.60 5.90 -14.24
C SER A 166 -7.37 7.17 -13.44
N ASN A 167 -8.25 7.44 -12.50
CA ASN A 167 -7.94 8.30 -11.37
C ASN A 167 -7.17 7.50 -10.33
N ALA A 168 -6.53 8.16 -9.38
CA ALA A 168 -5.80 7.48 -8.33
C ALA A 168 -6.30 7.89 -6.94
N LEU A 169 -6.30 6.94 -6.02
CA LEU A 169 -6.37 7.14 -4.58
C LEU A 169 -5.06 6.61 -3.99
N ILE A 170 -4.30 7.50 -3.38
CA ILE A 170 -3.03 7.20 -2.68
C ILE A 170 -3.17 7.56 -1.22
N PHE A 171 -2.48 6.88 -0.32
CA PHE A 171 -2.65 7.07 1.12
C PHE A 171 -1.38 6.74 1.90
N ASN A 172 -1.30 7.29 3.09
CA ASN A 172 -0.28 6.96 4.08
C ASN A 172 -0.83 5.93 5.07
N TYR A 173 -0.04 4.90 5.37
CA TYR A 173 -0.39 3.91 6.39
C TYR A 173 -0.57 4.55 7.77
N PRO A 174 -1.28 3.87 8.70
CA PRO A 174 -1.32 4.31 10.10
C PRO A 174 0.08 4.58 10.66
N GLY A 175 0.26 5.72 11.30
CA GLY A 175 1.53 6.16 11.87
C GLY A 175 2.55 6.72 10.86
N VAL A 176 2.21 6.82 9.57
CA VAL A 176 3.07 7.42 8.54
C VAL A 176 2.63 8.85 8.26
N SER A 177 3.58 9.78 8.22
CA SER A 177 3.35 11.20 7.98
C SER A 177 2.33 11.76 8.98
N VAL A 178 1.19 12.28 8.50
CA VAL A 178 0.12 12.79 9.36
C VAL A 178 -1.00 11.78 9.60
N SER A 179 -0.91 10.56 9.06
CA SER A 179 -1.84 9.49 9.41
C SER A 179 -1.67 9.09 10.87
N SER A 180 -2.77 9.06 11.62
CA SER A 180 -2.76 8.61 13.02
C SER A 180 -2.89 7.10 13.14
N GLY A 181 -2.82 6.60 14.38
CA GLY A 181 -2.98 5.18 14.70
C GLY A 181 -1.68 4.40 14.73
N PRO A 182 -1.69 3.18 15.27
CA PRO A 182 -0.50 2.36 15.36
C PRO A 182 -0.15 1.74 14.01
N PRO A 183 1.13 1.79 13.60
CA PRO A 183 1.60 1.10 12.42
C PRO A 183 1.66 -0.40 12.72
N HIS A 184 0.62 -1.15 12.34
CA HIS A 184 0.60 -2.57 12.55
C HIS A 184 -0.27 -3.33 11.53
N ARG A 185 0.02 -4.61 11.28
CA ARG A 185 -0.58 -5.40 10.21
C ARG A 185 -2.11 -5.30 10.12
N PRO A 186 -2.89 -5.57 11.19
CA PRO A 186 -4.35 -5.49 11.11
C PRO A 186 -4.87 -4.09 10.78
N SER A 187 -4.25 -3.02 11.33
CA SER A 187 -4.68 -1.65 11.03
C SER A 187 -4.42 -1.27 9.57
N MET A 188 -3.25 -1.64 9.02
CA MET A 188 -2.93 -1.41 7.62
C MET A 188 -3.88 -2.17 6.69
N ALA A 189 -4.15 -3.44 6.97
CA ALA A 189 -5.09 -4.26 6.22
C ALA A 189 -6.52 -3.69 6.27
N LYS A 190 -6.97 -3.24 7.45
CA LYS A 190 -8.27 -2.60 7.61
C LYS A 190 -8.39 -1.30 6.83
N VAL A 191 -7.36 -0.46 6.88
CA VAL A 191 -7.32 0.79 6.09
C VAL A 191 -7.44 0.48 4.60
N TYR A 192 -6.66 -0.46 4.07
CA TYR A 192 -6.75 -0.82 2.65
C TYR A 192 -8.17 -1.26 2.26
N ARG A 193 -8.82 -2.07 3.09
CA ARG A 193 -10.20 -2.53 2.90
C ARG A 193 -11.21 -1.39 2.89
N VAL A 194 -11.11 -0.49 3.86
CA VAL A 194 -11.99 0.69 3.95
C VAL A 194 -11.84 1.59 2.73
N LEU A 195 -10.60 1.82 2.26
CA LEU A 195 -10.35 2.61 1.06
C LEU A 195 -10.88 1.94 -0.21
N SER A 196 -10.75 0.62 -0.32
CA SER A 196 -11.35 -0.14 -1.43
C SER A 196 -12.89 -0.04 -1.41
N THR A 197 -13.50 -0.15 -0.22
CA THR A 197 -14.94 0.06 -0.05
C THR A 197 -15.35 1.49 -0.42
N PHE A 198 -14.59 2.49 0.01
CA PHE A 198 -14.82 3.90 -0.32
C PHE A 198 -14.81 4.15 -1.82
N LEU A 199 -13.90 3.53 -2.57
CA LEU A 199 -13.91 3.63 -4.02
C LEU A 199 -15.18 3.02 -4.64
N ALA A 200 -15.59 1.86 -4.17
CA ALA A 200 -16.69 1.07 -4.74
C ALA A 200 -18.09 1.59 -4.37
N ASP A 201 -18.24 2.24 -3.22
CA ASP A 201 -19.56 2.62 -2.69
C ASP A 201 -20.23 3.70 -3.55
N LYS A 202 -21.41 3.37 -4.08
CA LYS A 202 -22.20 4.28 -4.95
C LYS A 202 -22.92 5.38 -4.16
N LYS A 203 -23.27 5.10 -2.90
CA LYS A 203 -24.10 6.02 -2.10
C LYS A 203 -23.24 7.06 -1.42
N TYR A 204 -22.11 6.65 -0.98
CA TYR A 204 -21.25 7.43 -0.10
C TYR A 204 -19.77 7.50 -0.56
N GLY A 205 -19.33 6.78 -1.61
CA GLY A 205 -17.99 6.73 -2.18
C GLY A 205 -17.83 7.41 -3.50
N LEU A 206 -16.86 6.96 -4.20
CA LEU A 206 -16.52 7.47 -5.51
C LEU A 206 -17.25 6.73 -6.64
N ALA A 207 -18.12 5.77 -6.30
CA ALA A 207 -18.92 5.01 -7.25
C ALA A 207 -18.07 4.39 -8.38
N ALA A 208 -16.89 3.89 -8.05
CA ALA A 208 -15.99 3.27 -9.01
C ALA A 208 -16.70 2.09 -9.71
N ARG A 209 -16.52 2.01 -11.02
CA ARG A 209 -16.96 0.88 -11.84
C ARG A 209 -15.86 -0.14 -12.04
N GLU A 210 -14.62 0.32 -12.05
CA GLU A 210 -13.41 -0.48 -12.19
C GLU A 210 -12.37 0.00 -11.19
N ILE A 211 -11.77 -0.93 -10.43
CA ILE A 211 -10.74 -0.66 -9.43
C ILE A 211 -9.50 -1.47 -9.76
N ILE A 212 -8.38 -0.77 -9.94
CA ILE A 212 -7.06 -1.36 -10.05
C ILE A 212 -6.37 -1.19 -8.69
N GLY A 213 -6.11 -2.28 -7.99
CA GLY A 213 -5.25 -2.23 -6.81
C GLY A 213 -3.79 -2.32 -7.24
N PHE A 214 -2.95 -1.35 -6.90
CA PHE A 214 -1.52 -1.39 -7.21
C PHE A 214 -0.71 -1.35 -5.92
N GLY A 215 -0.09 -2.47 -5.55
CA GLY A 215 0.73 -2.60 -4.35
C GLY A 215 2.19 -2.86 -4.67
N HIS A 216 3.10 -2.02 -4.19
CA HIS A 216 4.54 -2.24 -4.32
C HIS A 216 5.14 -2.79 -3.03
N SER A 217 5.94 -3.87 -3.13
CA SER A 217 6.67 -4.44 -1.99
C SER A 217 5.74 -4.74 -0.80
N LEU A 218 5.92 -4.07 0.35
CA LEU A 218 5.01 -4.15 1.51
C LEU A 218 3.56 -3.87 1.12
N GLY A 219 3.36 -2.92 0.20
CA GLY A 219 2.03 -2.54 -0.28
C GLY A 219 1.27 -3.69 -0.94
N GLY A 220 1.94 -4.55 -1.69
CA GLY A 220 1.34 -5.77 -2.24
C GLY A 220 0.93 -6.78 -1.15
N GLY A 221 1.72 -6.88 -0.08
CA GLY A 221 1.37 -7.68 1.09
C GLY A 221 0.16 -7.13 1.85
N VAL A 222 0.14 -5.81 2.11
CA VAL A 222 -0.99 -5.13 2.78
C VAL A 222 -2.27 -5.23 1.95
N GLN A 223 -2.17 -5.06 0.64
CA GLN A 223 -3.27 -5.30 -0.30
C GLN A 223 -3.85 -6.70 -0.13
N GLY A 224 -2.99 -7.73 -0.15
CA GLY A 224 -3.42 -9.11 0.04
C GLY A 224 -4.10 -9.33 1.39
N GLU A 225 -3.52 -8.85 2.48
CA GLU A 225 -4.11 -8.96 3.83
C GLU A 225 -5.46 -8.22 3.94
N GLY A 226 -5.58 -7.05 3.32
CA GLY A 226 -6.83 -6.29 3.29
C GLY A 226 -7.95 -7.01 2.55
N LEU A 227 -7.59 -7.76 1.51
CA LEU A 227 -8.54 -8.48 0.66
C LEU A 227 -8.77 -9.93 1.09
N ASN A 228 -7.93 -10.46 1.96
CA ASN A 228 -8.10 -11.83 2.47
C ASN A 228 -9.43 -11.95 3.22
N SER A 229 -10.29 -12.84 2.75
CA SER A 229 -11.66 -13.02 3.26
C SER A 229 -12.59 -11.79 3.11
N TYR A 230 -12.20 -10.81 2.28
CA TYR A 230 -13.06 -9.67 1.97
C TYR A 230 -13.94 -9.97 0.74
N VAL A 231 -15.24 -9.78 0.92
CA VAL A 231 -16.20 -9.95 -0.19
C VAL A 231 -16.16 -8.70 -1.06
N LEU A 232 -15.69 -8.87 -2.28
CA LEU A 232 -15.67 -7.80 -3.29
C LEU A 232 -17.10 -7.51 -3.78
N ASN A 233 -17.35 -6.26 -4.17
CA ASN A 233 -18.62 -5.87 -4.75
C ASN A 233 -18.72 -6.45 -6.18
N ASP A 234 -19.67 -7.31 -6.43
CA ASP A 234 -19.91 -8.01 -7.71
C ASP A 234 -20.23 -7.08 -8.90
N LYS A 235 -20.67 -5.85 -8.60
CA LYS A 235 -20.98 -4.81 -9.61
C LYS A 235 -19.78 -3.96 -10.01
N VAL A 236 -18.60 -4.25 -9.47
CA VAL A 236 -17.36 -3.52 -9.74
C VAL A 236 -16.33 -4.48 -10.32
N GLY A 237 -15.69 -4.09 -11.40
CA GLY A 237 -14.53 -4.81 -11.94
C GLY A 237 -13.30 -4.58 -11.07
N TYR A 238 -12.55 -5.64 -10.79
CA TYR A 238 -11.32 -5.53 -9.99
C TYR A 238 -10.15 -6.21 -10.70
N VAL A 239 -9.00 -5.55 -10.72
CA VAL A 239 -7.71 -6.15 -11.10
C VAL A 239 -6.67 -5.73 -10.06
N PHE A 240 -5.93 -6.67 -9.50
CA PHE A 240 -4.92 -6.40 -8.50
C PHE A 240 -3.51 -6.63 -9.05
N ILE A 241 -2.63 -5.65 -8.88
CA ILE A 241 -1.23 -5.70 -9.29
C ILE A 241 -0.36 -5.70 -8.05
N LYS A 242 0.49 -6.71 -7.91
CA LYS A 242 1.50 -6.81 -6.85
C LYS A 242 2.89 -6.74 -7.46
N SER A 243 3.58 -5.64 -7.24
CA SER A 243 4.92 -5.40 -7.78
C SER A 243 5.99 -5.75 -6.75
N ARG A 244 6.85 -6.71 -7.08
CA ARG A 244 8.05 -7.06 -6.27
C ARG A 244 7.71 -7.32 -4.80
N THR A 245 6.70 -8.15 -4.58
CA THR A 245 6.16 -8.49 -3.27
C THR A 245 6.74 -9.81 -2.75
N PHE A 246 6.92 -9.90 -1.44
CA PHE A 246 7.43 -11.09 -0.76
C PHE A 246 6.36 -12.20 -0.63
N SER A 247 6.79 -13.45 -0.46
CA SER A 247 5.92 -14.61 -0.19
C SER A 247 5.26 -14.54 1.18
N ASP A 248 6.05 -14.28 2.21
CA ASP A 248 5.65 -13.92 3.56
C ASP A 248 6.69 -13.01 4.21
N LEU A 249 6.25 -12.14 5.11
CA LEU A 249 7.13 -11.13 5.72
C LEU A 249 8.21 -11.76 6.58
N SER A 250 7.92 -12.86 7.26
CA SER A 250 8.89 -13.53 8.13
C SER A 250 10.05 -14.13 7.33
N THR A 251 9.77 -14.71 6.18
CA THR A 251 10.79 -15.25 5.27
C THR A 251 11.62 -14.13 4.64
N ALA A 252 10.98 -13.09 4.11
CA ALA A 252 11.66 -11.96 3.51
C ALA A 252 12.60 -11.27 4.52
N SER A 253 12.09 -10.92 5.70
CA SER A 253 12.88 -10.27 6.75
C SER A 253 14.06 -11.13 7.20
N THR A 254 13.86 -12.45 7.31
CA THR A 254 14.94 -13.38 7.68
C THR A 254 16.06 -13.37 6.65
N LYS A 255 15.73 -13.41 5.36
CA LYS A 255 16.72 -13.36 4.28
C LYS A 255 17.46 -12.02 4.26
N MET A 256 16.74 -10.89 4.44
CA MET A 256 17.35 -9.56 4.54
C MET A 256 18.31 -9.46 5.73
N VAL A 257 17.91 -9.92 6.92
CA VAL A 257 18.76 -9.94 8.12
C VAL A 257 19.99 -10.82 7.90
N LYS A 258 19.82 -12.01 7.31
CA LYS A 258 20.94 -12.90 6.99
C LYS A 258 21.93 -12.22 6.06
N SER A 259 21.47 -11.66 4.95
CA SER A 259 22.33 -10.94 3.99
C SER A 259 23.08 -9.77 4.65
N TYR A 260 22.38 -8.96 5.44
CA TYR A 260 22.99 -7.83 6.15
C TYR A 260 24.07 -8.27 7.14
N LEU A 261 23.79 -9.28 7.98
CA LEU A 261 24.73 -9.76 8.98
C LEU A 261 25.95 -10.43 8.35
N SER A 262 25.76 -11.23 7.30
CA SER A 262 26.87 -11.87 6.57
C SER A 262 27.82 -10.86 5.94
N GLN A 263 27.31 -9.70 5.50
CA GLN A 263 28.13 -8.63 4.91
C GLN A 263 28.81 -7.74 5.95
N LYS A 264 28.18 -7.50 7.09
CA LYS A 264 28.61 -6.49 8.07
C LYS A 264 29.33 -7.08 9.29
N THR A 265 29.24 -8.38 9.50
CA THR A 265 29.84 -9.03 10.68
C THR A 265 30.73 -10.20 10.26
N LYS A 266 31.68 -10.53 11.14
CA LYS A 266 32.51 -11.75 11.03
C LYS A 266 31.91 -12.94 11.80
N TRP A 267 30.58 -12.94 11.98
CA TRP A 267 29.91 -14.00 12.72
C TRP A 267 29.84 -15.28 11.89
N THR A 268 29.85 -16.41 12.59
CA THR A 268 29.66 -17.71 11.94
C THR A 268 28.23 -17.86 11.45
N ASP A 269 28.03 -18.64 10.40
CA ASP A 269 26.70 -18.92 9.84
C ASP A 269 25.72 -19.44 10.91
N SER A 270 26.19 -20.27 11.84
CA SER A 270 25.35 -20.79 12.93
C SER A 270 24.81 -19.70 13.85
N ARG A 271 25.60 -18.66 14.16
CA ARG A 271 25.13 -17.50 14.95
C ARG A 271 24.15 -16.66 14.18
N ILE A 272 24.41 -16.42 12.90
CA ILE A 272 23.50 -15.69 12.01
C ILE A 272 22.18 -16.43 11.90
N ASP A 273 22.19 -17.74 11.68
CA ASP A 273 20.99 -18.56 11.57
C ASP A 273 20.17 -18.59 12.87
N LEU A 274 20.82 -18.58 14.03
CA LEU A 274 20.12 -18.45 15.32
C LEU A 274 19.38 -17.12 15.43
N ILE A 275 20.02 -16.00 15.07
CA ILE A 275 19.39 -14.67 15.08
C ILE A 275 18.23 -14.64 14.09
N CYS A 276 18.41 -15.21 12.91
CA CYS A 276 17.36 -15.32 11.91
C CYS A 276 16.14 -16.13 12.42
N LYS A 277 16.37 -17.22 13.15
CA LYS A 277 15.29 -18.00 13.79
C LYS A 277 14.54 -17.18 14.84
N ILE A 278 15.29 -16.44 15.69
CA ILE A 278 14.70 -15.56 16.71
C ILE A 278 13.87 -14.45 16.04
N ALA A 279 14.41 -13.77 15.02
CA ALA A 279 13.72 -12.72 14.29
C ALA A 279 12.42 -13.27 13.64
N ARG A 280 12.48 -14.43 13.02
CA ARG A 280 11.32 -15.10 12.42
C ARG A 280 10.23 -15.42 13.45
N SER A 281 10.62 -15.95 14.59
CA SER A 281 9.70 -16.26 15.68
C SER A 281 9.07 -15.00 16.25
N LEU A 282 9.85 -13.94 16.44
CA LEU A 282 9.38 -12.65 16.91
C LEU A 282 8.31 -12.07 15.97
N ILE A 283 8.56 -12.03 14.66
CA ILE A 283 7.60 -11.53 13.65
C ILE A 283 6.26 -12.25 13.75
N LYS A 284 6.29 -13.57 13.99
CA LYS A 284 5.06 -14.36 14.15
C LYS A 284 4.36 -14.07 15.47
N VAL A 285 5.09 -14.04 16.59
CA VAL A 285 4.54 -13.81 17.94
C VAL A 285 3.90 -12.43 18.04
N ILE A 286 4.55 -11.39 17.48
CA ILE A 286 3.97 -10.03 17.48
C ILE A 286 2.96 -9.80 16.34
N ASN A 287 2.49 -10.86 15.68
CA ASN A 287 1.44 -10.81 14.65
C ASN A 287 1.74 -9.87 13.47
N TRP A 288 3.01 -9.77 13.07
CA TRP A 288 3.43 -9.00 11.91
C TRP A 288 3.59 -9.83 10.62
N ASN A 289 3.37 -11.14 10.68
CA ASN A 289 3.57 -12.00 9.52
C ASN A 289 2.46 -11.82 8.47
N ILE A 290 2.73 -11.03 7.46
CA ILE A 290 1.90 -10.88 6.26
C ILE A 290 2.15 -12.08 5.35
N ARG A 291 1.08 -12.80 4.96
CA ARG A 291 1.13 -14.04 4.17
C ARG A 291 0.62 -13.80 2.75
N SER A 292 1.49 -13.28 1.88
CA SER A 292 1.08 -12.88 0.53
C SER A 292 0.67 -14.07 -0.34
N VAL A 293 1.27 -15.24 -0.16
CA VAL A 293 0.88 -16.47 -0.89
C VAL A 293 -0.55 -16.87 -0.56
N GLU A 294 -0.88 -16.95 0.74
CA GLU A 294 -2.22 -17.33 1.19
C GLU A 294 -3.27 -16.35 0.68
N SER A 295 -3.01 -15.05 0.81
CA SER A 295 -3.94 -14.02 0.34
C SER A 295 -4.08 -13.99 -1.18
N SER A 296 -3.03 -14.31 -1.94
CA SER A 296 -3.10 -14.43 -3.40
C SER A 296 -3.89 -15.66 -3.84
N GLN A 297 -3.77 -16.78 -3.12
CA GLN A 297 -4.54 -17.99 -3.41
C GLN A 297 -6.04 -17.83 -3.10
N ASN A 298 -6.38 -17.07 -2.07
CA ASN A 298 -7.77 -16.84 -1.64
C ASN A 298 -8.46 -15.68 -2.40
N LEU A 299 -7.71 -14.88 -3.14
CA LEU A 299 -8.25 -13.71 -3.84
C LEU A 299 -9.24 -14.13 -4.93
N GLN A 300 -10.45 -13.57 -4.92
CA GLN A 300 -11.51 -13.89 -5.88
C GLN A 300 -11.46 -13.03 -7.17
N ALA A 301 -10.48 -12.14 -7.32
CA ALA A 301 -10.32 -11.28 -8.48
C ALA A 301 -9.05 -11.62 -9.28
N PRO A 302 -8.96 -11.16 -10.54
CA PRO A 302 -7.74 -11.23 -11.33
C PRO A 302 -6.54 -10.57 -10.65
N GLU A 303 -5.38 -11.17 -10.82
CA GLU A 303 -4.15 -10.73 -10.20
C GLU A 303 -2.96 -10.78 -11.16
N ILE A 304 -2.21 -9.68 -11.22
CA ILE A 304 -0.95 -9.55 -11.95
C ILE A 304 0.17 -9.43 -10.92
N ILE A 305 1.17 -10.28 -11.01
CA ILE A 305 2.35 -10.24 -10.14
C ILE A 305 3.55 -9.86 -10.99
N LEU A 306 4.16 -8.72 -10.69
CA LEU A 306 5.38 -8.24 -11.35
C LEU A 306 6.57 -8.61 -10.50
N GLN A 307 7.55 -9.28 -11.08
CA GLN A 307 8.76 -9.67 -10.36
C GLN A 307 10.00 -9.56 -11.24
N THR A 308 11.08 -9.08 -10.63
CA THR A 308 12.40 -8.98 -11.28
C THR A 308 12.86 -10.34 -11.79
N ALA A 309 13.23 -10.37 -13.05
CA ALA A 309 13.65 -11.57 -13.75
C ALA A 309 14.79 -11.25 -14.73
N ASN A 310 15.53 -12.28 -15.14
CA ASN A 310 16.54 -12.18 -16.19
C ASN A 310 15.85 -12.18 -17.56
N VAL A 311 15.32 -11.04 -17.95
CA VAL A 311 14.58 -10.79 -19.19
C VAL A 311 15.00 -9.46 -19.79
N GLU A 312 14.94 -9.33 -21.11
CA GLU A 312 15.22 -8.06 -21.79
C GLU A 312 14.00 -7.14 -21.86
N SER A 313 12.83 -7.73 -21.90
CA SER A 313 11.53 -7.02 -21.94
C SER A 313 10.51 -7.75 -21.07
N TYR A 314 9.37 -7.12 -20.82
CA TYR A 314 8.29 -7.72 -20.01
C TYR A 314 7.75 -8.97 -20.68
N GLU A 315 7.75 -10.09 -19.97
CA GLU A 315 7.24 -11.36 -20.45
C GLU A 315 6.44 -12.11 -19.37
N MET A 316 5.52 -12.96 -19.82
CA MET A 316 4.78 -13.85 -18.93
C MET A 316 5.66 -15.03 -18.51
N LEU A 317 5.77 -15.27 -17.20
CA LEU A 317 6.55 -16.38 -16.65
C LEU A 317 5.63 -17.58 -16.35
N THR A 318 6.05 -18.75 -16.82
CA THR A 318 5.39 -20.04 -16.56
C THR A 318 6.15 -20.88 -15.53
N ASP A 319 7.41 -20.55 -15.29
CA ASP A 319 8.28 -21.18 -14.32
C ASP A 319 9.18 -20.15 -13.61
N SER A 320 9.91 -20.59 -12.62
CA SER A 320 10.71 -19.71 -11.77
C SER A 320 12.18 -19.62 -12.13
N SER A 321 12.62 -20.22 -13.26
CA SER A 321 14.03 -20.30 -13.63
C SER A 321 14.65 -18.94 -13.95
N LYS A 322 13.85 -18.01 -14.47
CA LYS A 322 14.30 -16.66 -14.81
C LYS A 322 14.27 -15.68 -13.64
N LEU A 323 13.66 -16.02 -12.50
CA LEU A 323 13.57 -15.12 -11.35
C LEU A 323 14.95 -14.88 -10.74
N ILE A 324 15.28 -13.62 -10.48
CA ILE A 324 16.52 -13.19 -9.84
C ILE A 324 16.27 -12.30 -8.63
N ASP A 325 17.32 -12.11 -7.83
CA ASP A 325 17.31 -11.18 -6.71
C ASP A 325 17.10 -9.74 -7.23
N ASP A 326 16.17 -9.01 -6.62
CA ASP A 326 15.81 -7.66 -7.08
C ASP A 326 16.62 -6.54 -6.42
N GLY A 327 17.63 -6.89 -5.64
CA GLY A 327 18.47 -5.97 -4.86
C GLY A 327 17.92 -5.65 -3.46
N THR A 328 16.68 -6.04 -3.17
CA THR A 328 16.05 -5.93 -1.84
C THR A 328 15.55 -7.29 -1.36
N LEU A 329 14.83 -8.00 -2.21
CA LEU A 329 14.30 -9.33 -1.94
C LEU A 329 15.11 -10.37 -2.72
N ALA A 330 15.54 -11.41 -2.02
CA ALA A 330 16.08 -12.61 -2.67
C ALA A 330 14.95 -13.31 -3.46
N ALA A 331 15.26 -13.84 -4.65
CA ALA A 331 14.30 -14.52 -5.51
C ALA A 331 13.46 -15.55 -4.74
N GLU A 332 14.10 -16.31 -3.86
CA GLU A 332 13.48 -17.35 -3.01
C GLU A 332 12.47 -16.83 -1.99
N ALA A 333 12.47 -15.54 -1.70
CA ALA A 333 11.55 -14.90 -0.76
C ALA A 333 10.38 -14.18 -1.45
N THR A 334 10.34 -14.19 -2.78
CA THR A 334 9.33 -13.47 -3.56
C THR A 334 8.01 -14.24 -3.65
N LEU A 335 6.92 -13.49 -3.81
CA LEU A 335 5.60 -14.05 -4.04
C LEU A 335 5.58 -14.86 -5.36
N ALA A 336 6.19 -14.32 -6.41
CA ALA A 336 6.25 -14.98 -7.72
C ALA A 336 6.90 -16.36 -7.64
N LYS A 337 8.07 -16.47 -6.97
CA LYS A 337 8.75 -17.77 -6.79
C LYS A 337 7.88 -18.77 -6.06
N ALA A 338 7.26 -18.34 -4.96
CA ALA A 338 6.42 -19.23 -4.16
C ALA A 338 5.19 -19.74 -4.94
N LEU A 339 4.59 -18.90 -5.78
CA LEU A 339 3.43 -19.29 -6.59
C LEU A 339 3.82 -20.17 -7.78
N LEU A 340 4.91 -19.87 -8.48
CA LEU A 340 5.41 -20.70 -9.61
C LEU A 340 5.92 -22.07 -9.14
N SER A 341 6.38 -22.17 -7.88
CA SER A 341 6.80 -23.44 -7.28
C SER A 341 5.65 -24.21 -6.60
N ASN A 342 4.43 -23.66 -6.61
CA ASN A 342 3.28 -24.32 -5.98
C ASN A 342 2.76 -25.45 -6.86
N PRO A 343 2.60 -26.68 -6.33
CA PRO A 343 2.05 -27.82 -7.06
C PRO A 343 0.63 -27.58 -7.61
N LYS A 344 -0.14 -26.70 -6.97
CA LYS A 344 -1.48 -26.32 -7.44
C LYS A 344 -1.46 -25.38 -8.65
N GLY A 345 -0.29 -24.84 -9.01
CA GLY A 345 -0.15 -23.86 -10.08
C GLY A 345 -0.78 -22.50 -9.77
N LEU A 346 -0.84 -21.67 -10.80
CA LEU A 346 -1.51 -20.37 -10.74
C LEU A 346 -3.04 -20.54 -10.86
N ARG A 347 -3.78 -19.63 -10.25
CA ARG A 347 -5.24 -19.55 -10.47
C ARG A 347 -5.53 -19.13 -11.92
N LYS A 348 -6.73 -19.50 -12.45
CA LYS A 348 -7.17 -19.17 -13.82
C LYS A 348 -6.99 -17.69 -14.17
N ASN A 349 -7.25 -16.79 -13.21
CA ASN A 349 -7.20 -15.34 -13.40
C ASN A 349 -5.97 -14.71 -12.75
N GLN A 350 -4.85 -15.43 -12.73
CA GLN A 350 -3.58 -15.00 -12.15
C GLN A 350 -2.46 -15.11 -13.18
N MET A 351 -1.62 -14.10 -13.28
CA MET A 351 -0.43 -14.14 -14.14
C MET A 351 0.78 -13.57 -13.41
N ILE A 352 1.94 -14.06 -13.79
CA ILE A 352 3.23 -13.53 -13.33
C ILE A 352 3.97 -12.97 -14.53
N ILE A 353 4.45 -11.74 -14.39
CA ILE A 353 5.21 -11.03 -15.42
C ILE A 353 6.62 -10.81 -14.89
N GLY A 354 7.61 -11.33 -15.62
CA GLY A 354 9.02 -11.02 -15.43
C GLY A 354 9.32 -9.62 -15.96
N ILE A 355 10.02 -8.84 -15.17
CA ILE A 355 10.43 -7.47 -15.50
C ILE A 355 11.94 -7.31 -15.27
N PRO A 356 12.67 -6.51 -16.08
CA PRO A 356 14.10 -6.32 -15.89
C PRO A 356 14.46 -5.40 -14.71
N GLU A 357 13.54 -4.55 -14.27
CA GLU A 357 13.79 -3.55 -13.24
C GLU A 357 13.98 -4.15 -11.87
N LYS A 358 14.94 -3.59 -11.12
CA LYS A 358 15.19 -3.92 -9.71
C LYS A 358 14.12 -3.34 -8.79
N HIS A 359 14.19 -3.70 -7.50
CA HIS A 359 13.16 -3.43 -6.51
C HIS A 359 12.66 -1.99 -6.47
N ASN A 360 13.56 -1.01 -6.50
CA ASN A 360 13.23 0.42 -6.35
C ASN A 360 13.25 1.19 -7.69
N GLU A 361 13.43 0.51 -8.80
CA GLU A 361 13.41 1.14 -10.12
C GLU A 361 11.97 1.30 -10.61
N SER A 362 11.74 2.38 -11.37
CA SER A 362 10.44 2.63 -11.98
C SER A 362 10.18 1.63 -13.10
N LEU A 363 8.93 1.23 -13.27
CA LEU A 363 8.52 0.34 -14.36
C LEU A 363 8.67 1.05 -15.71
N SER A 364 9.34 0.42 -16.65
CA SER A 364 9.65 0.99 -17.98
C SER A 364 8.56 0.73 -19.02
N ASP A 365 7.85 -0.41 -18.92
CA ASP A 365 6.80 -0.80 -19.89
C ASP A 365 5.41 -0.89 -19.24
N LEU A 366 4.92 0.26 -18.76
CA LEU A 366 3.54 0.39 -18.26
C LEU A 366 2.48 0.09 -19.34
N PRO A 367 2.68 0.42 -20.65
CA PRO A 367 1.76 0.01 -21.71
C PRO A 367 1.51 -1.49 -21.76
N PHE A 368 2.56 -2.32 -21.58
CA PHE A 368 2.39 -3.77 -21.53
C PHE A 368 1.48 -4.18 -20.36
N ILE A 369 1.70 -3.64 -19.17
CA ILE A 369 0.88 -3.94 -17.99
C ILE A 369 -0.56 -3.48 -18.21
N ALA A 370 -0.75 -2.26 -18.73
CA ALA A 370 -2.08 -1.72 -19.01
C ALA A 370 -2.86 -2.61 -19.98
N LYS A 371 -2.21 -3.13 -21.02
CA LYS A 371 -2.82 -4.10 -21.93
C LYS A 371 -3.28 -5.38 -21.23
N GLN A 372 -2.54 -5.88 -20.24
CA GLN A 372 -2.96 -7.05 -19.47
C GLN A 372 -4.15 -6.72 -18.54
N VAL A 373 -4.15 -5.53 -17.92
CA VAL A 373 -5.27 -5.04 -17.11
C VAL A 373 -6.55 -4.96 -17.94
N GLU A 374 -6.49 -4.40 -19.15
CA GLU A 374 -7.65 -4.32 -20.05
C GLU A 374 -8.18 -5.71 -20.42
N LYS A 375 -7.30 -6.67 -20.74
CA LYS A 375 -7.71 -8.06 -21.00
C LYS A 375 -8.45 -8.69 -19.82
N MET A 376 -7.96 -8.43 -18.58
CA MET A 376 -8.60 -8.95 -17.39
C MET A 376 -9.97 -8.34 -17.12
N PHE A 377 -10.14 -7.02 -17.33
CA PHE A 377 -11.45 -6.40 -17.24
C PHE A 377 -12.43 -6.90 -18.32
N ALA A 378 -11.93 -7.08 -19.54
CA ALA A 378 -12.76 -7.63 -20.64
C ALA A 378 -13.27 -9.05 -20.33
N ALA A 379 -12.39 -9.91 -19.77
CA ALA A 379 -12.78 -11.27 -19.38
C ALA A 379 -13.86 -11.28 -18.29
N GLN A 380 -13.80 -10.40 -17.30
CA GLN A 380 -14.82 -10.29 -16.24
C GLN A 380 -16.19 -9.87 -16.80
N LYS A 381 -16.23 -8.99 -17.79
CA LYS A 381 -17.50 -8.54 -18.41
C LYS A 381 -18.20 -9.68 -19.17
N VAL A 382 -17.42 -10.57 -19.81
CA VAL A 382 -17.97 -11.74 -20.49
C VAL A 382 -18.57 -12.74 -19.50
N ASP A 383 -17.86 -13.01 -18.39
CA ASP A 383 -18.36 -13.93 -17.35
C ASP A 383 -19.64 -13.41 -16.67
N GLN A 384 -19.80 -12.09 -16.52
CA GLN A 384 -21.00 -11.46 -15.95
C GLN A 384 -22.21 -11.44 -16.89
N GLN A 385 -22.01 -11.51 -18.21
CA GLN A 385 -23.09 -11.57 -19.21
C GLN A 385 -23.57 -13.00 -19.50
N GLY A 386 -22.77 -13.99 -19.16
CA GLY A 386 -23.07 -15.41 -19.36
C GLY A 386 -23.70 -16.12 -18.15
N SER A 387 -23.82 -15.43 -17.01
CA SER A 387 -24.45 -15.89 -15.77
C SER A 387 -25.85 -15.28 -15.59
#